data_bd2a2cd0fd09af30a5e76e56944021ec
#
_entry.id   bd2a2cd0fd09af30a5e76e56944021ec
#
_cell.length_a   1.000
_cell.length_b   1.000
_cell.length_c   1.000
_cell.angle_alpha   90.00
_cell.angle_beta   90.00
_cell.angle_gamma   90.00
#
_symmetry.space_group_name_H-M   'P 1'
#
loop_
_entity.id
_entity.type
_entity.pdbx_description
1 polymer ?
#
loop_
_entity_poly.entity_id
_entity_poly.type
_entity_poly.pdbx_seq_one_letter_code
_entity_poly.pdbx_strand_id
1 'polypeptide(L)'
;MILMTGWKGECDLIDPMCGSGTIPIEAALIARNIAPGVFRKEFAFEKWVDFDQDLFDSIYNDDSGEREFTHKIYGYDNNPKANEIATHNVKAAGLSKDIVLKLQPFQQFEQPKEKSIIITNPPYGERISTDDLLGLYKMIGERLKHAFAGNDAWILSYRDECFDQIGLKPSIK
;
A
#
# COMPACT_ATOMS: atom_id res chain seq x y z
N MET A 1 4.04 -2.61 -7.54
CA MET A 1 3.06 -3.53 -6.91
C MET A 1 1.64 -3.17 -7.29
N ILE A 2 1.05 -2.06 -6.83
CA ILE A 2 -0.38 -1.75 -7.03
C ILE A 2 -0.78 -1.81 -8.51
N LEU A 3 -0.06 -1.15 -9.40
CA LEU A 3 -0.34 -1.18 -10.84
C LEU A 3 -0.32 -2.59 -11.46
N MET A 4 0.49 -3.50 -10.91
CA MET A 4 0.57 -4.91 -11.38
C MET A 4 -0.68 -5.71 -11.03
N THR A 5 -1.43 -5.30 -10.01
CA THR A 5 -2.67 -5.96 -9.61
C THR A 5 -3.84 -5.61 -10.52
N GLY A 6 -3.72 -4.54 -11.28
CA GLY A 6 -4.81 -3.96 -12.08
C GLY A 6 -5.81 -3.13 -11.26
N TRP A 7 -5.68 -3.09 -9.92
CA TRP A 7 -6.57 -2.32 -9.07
C TRP A 7 -6.46 -0.81 -9.33
N LYS A 8 -7.60 -0.14 -9.41
CA LYS A 8 -7.72 1.30 -9.71
C LYS A 8 -8.74 2.01 -8.78
N GLY A 9 -9.11 1.36 -7.67
CA GLY A 9 -10.08 1.91 -6.73
C GLY A 9 -11.49 1.32 -6.81
N GLU A 10 -11.67 0.17 -7.44
CA GLU A 10 -12.96 -0.51 -7.60
C GLU A 10 -13.45 -1.26 -6.36
N CYS A 11 -12.63 -1.39 -5.35
CA CYS A 11 -12.95 -1.99 -4.05
C CYS A 11 -12.01 -1.46 -2.97
N ASP A 12 -12.26 -1.81 -1.70
CA ASP A 12 -11.37 -1.50 -0.60
C ASP A 12 -10.00 -2.15 -0.79
N LEU A 13 -8.94 -1.47 -0.33
CA LEU A 13 -7.57 -1.99 -0.29
C LEU A 13 -7.09 -2.09 1.15
N ILE A 14 -6.39 -3.18 1.47
CA ILE A 14 -5.86 -3.45 2.80
C ILE A 14 -4.34 -3.66 2.70
N ASP A 15 -3.59 -2.89 3.48
CA ASP A 15 -2.17 -3.16 3.77
C ASP A 15 -2.02 -3.45 5.26
N PRO A 16 -1.91 -4.72 5.66
CA PRO A 16 -1.87 -5.11 7.07
C PRO A 16 -0.51 -4.87 7.76
N MET A 17 0.50 -4.40 7.03
CA MET A 17 1.84 -4.07 7.53
C MET A 17 2.38 -2.83 6.82
N CYS A 18 1.62 -1.72 6.94
CA CYS A 18 1.79 -0.56 6.08
C CYS A 18 3.05 0.29 6.39
N GLY A 19 3.72 0.05 7.50
CA GLY A 19 4.91 0.79 7.88
C GLY A 19 4.66 2.30 7.90
N SER A 20 5.37 3.05 7.06
CA SER A 20 5.22 4.51 6.91
C SER A 20 4.02 4.95 6.08
N GLY A 21 3.19 4.02 5.59
CA GLY A 21 2.00 4.31 4.79
C GLY A 21 2.24 4.46 3.29
N THR A 22 3.37 4.03 2.77
CA THR A 22 3.71 4.19 1.34
C THR A 22 2.67 3.53 0.42
N ILE A 23 2.35 2.24 0.63
CA ILE A 23 1.34 1.55 -0.19
C ILE A 23 -0.04 2.20 -0.07
N PRO A 24 -0.56 2.50 1.13
CA PRO A 24 -1.82 3.23 1.28
C PRO A 24 -1.87 4.57 0.55
N ILE A 25 -0.80 5.38 0.64
CA ILE A 25 -0.74 6.69 -0.02
C ILE A 25 -0.73 6.52 -1.55
N GLU A 26 0.15 5.70 -2.10
CA GLU A 26 0.20 5.44 -3.54
C GLU A 26 -1.11 4.85 -4.06
N ALA A 27 -1.76 3.99 -3.28
CA ALA A 27 -3.07 3.46 -3.64
C ALA A 27 -4.13 4.56 -3.75
N ALA A 28 -4.17 5.50 -2.81
CA ALA A 28 -5.10 6.62 -2.85
C ALA A 28 -4.85 7.54 -4.05
N LEU A 29 -3.59 7.82 -4.38
CA LEU A 29 -3.23 8.59 -5.58
C LEU A 29 -3.70 7.89 -6.85
N ILE A 30 -3.48 6.57 -6.98
CA ILE A 30 -3.94 5.77 -8.12
C ILE A 30 -5.48 5.76 -8.17
N ALA A 31 -6.16 5.51 -7.04
CA ALA A 31 -7.61 5.48 -6.98
C ALA A 31 -8.25 6.81 -7.40
N ARG A 32 -7.67 7.91 -6.99
CA ARG A 32 -8.12 9.26 -7.34
C ARG A 32 -7.59 9.79 -8.67
N ASN A 33 -6.73 9.04 -9.33
CA ASN A 33 -6.02 9.45 -10.54
C ASN A 33 -5.21 10.75 -10.36
N ILE A 34 -4.59 10.92 -9.20
CA ILE A 34 -3.69 12.02 -8.89
C ILE A 34 -2.28 11.69 -9.41
N ALA A 35 -1.64 12.63 -10.05
CA ALA A 35 -0.31 12.44 -10.63
C ALA A 35 0.74 12.05 -9.58
N PRO A 36 1.61 11.06 -9.83
CA PRO A 36 2.69 10.73 -8.92
C PRO A 36 3.67 11.90 -8.82
N GLY A 37 4.16 12.16 -7.63
CA GLY A 37 5.13 13.22 -7.40
C GLY A 37 4.53 14.61 -7.17
N VAL A 38 3.19 14.76 -7.13
CA VAL A 38 2.51 16.04 -6.85
C VAL A 38 2.97 16.69 -5.54
N PHE A 39 3.53 15.93 -4.59
CA PHE A 39 4.09 16.45 -3.34
C PHE A 39 5.56 16.83 -3.43
N ARG A 40 6.20 16.67 -4.59
CA ARG A 40 7.60 17.08 -4.79
C ARG A 40 7.69 18.59 -4.97
N LYS A 41 8.69 19.19 -4.35
CA LYS A 41 8.99 20.62 -4.50
C LYS A 41 9.77 20.92 -5.77
N GLU A 42 10.59 19.98 -6.23
CA GLU A 42 11.49 20.14 -7.38
C GLU A 42 11.67 18.79 -8.08
N PHE A 43 11.85 18.84 -9.38
CA PHE A 43 12.24 17.71 -10.20
C PHE A 43 13.60 17.96 -10.84
N ALA A 44 14.42 16.94 -11.01
CA ALA A 44 15.76 17.07 -11.57
C ALA A 44 15.73 17.60 -13.02
N PHE A 45 14.69 17.26 -13.79
CA PHE A 45 14.56 17.72 -15.18
C PHE A 45 14.28 19.23 -15.34
N GLU A 46 13.82 19.92 -14.27
CA GLU A 46 13.65 21.37 -14.29
C GLU A 46 14.98 22.12 -14.51
N LYS A 47 16.11 21.44 -14.30
CA LYS A 47 17.47 21.95 -14.52
C LYS A 47 18.02 21.60 -15.90
N TRP A 48 17.26 20.95 -16.76
CA TRP A 48 17.70 20.64 -18.13
C TRP A 48 17.64 21.88 -19.02
N VAL A 49 18.55 21.94 -20.01
CA VAL A 49 18.70 23.12 -20.90
C VAL A 49 17.46 23.35 -21.77
N ASP A 50 16.74 22.31 -22.09
CA ASP A 50 15.53 22.29 -22.91
C ASP A 50 14.23 22.16 -22.08
N PHE A 51 14.30 22.48 -20.78
CA PHE A 51 13.12 22.47 -19.93
C PHE A 51 12.14 23.56 -20.32
N ASP A 52 10.88 23.17 -20.54
CA ASP A 52 9.78 24.07 -20.89
C ASP A 52 8.88 24.27 -19.66
N GLN A 53 9.01 25.43 -19.03
CA GLN A 53 8.25 25.77 -17.82
C GLN A 53 6.75 25.85 -18.07
N ASP A 54 6.32 26.45 -19.21
CA ASP A 54 4.90 26.64 -19.51
C ASP A 54 4.22 25.27 -19.74
N LEU A 55 4.89 24.38 -20.46
CA LEU A 55 4.43 23.01 -20.66
C LEU A 55 4.37 22.25 -19.32
N PHE A 56 5.40 22.36 -18.49
CA PHE A 56 5.42 21.73 -17.17
C PHE A 56 4.25 22.22 -16.32
N ASP A 57 4.04 23.52 -16.22
CA ASP A 57 2.98 24.12 -15.42
C ASP A 57 1.59 23.69 -15.92
N SER A 58 1.41 23.58 -17.23
CA SER A 58 0.17 23.13 -17.83
C SER A 58 -0.17 21.69 -17.47
N ILE A 59 0.85 20.80 -17.36
CA ILE A 59 0.68 19.39 -17.00
C ILE A 59 0.60 19.22 -15.49
N TYR A 60 1.44 19.92 -14.74
CA TYR A 60 1.54 19.78 -13.29
C TYR A 60 0.30 20.28 -12.56
N ASN A 61 -0.34 21.33 -13.08
CA ASN A 61 -1.55 21.92 -12.50
C ASN A 61 -2.84 21.37 -13.11
N ASP A 62 -2.76 20.39 -14.02
CA ASP A 62 -3.96 19.75 -14.60
C ASP A 62 -4.54 18.71 -13.65
N ASP A 63 -5.62 19.08 -12.98
CA ASP A 63 -6.42 18.21 -12.09
C ASP A 63 -7.69 17.67 -12.77
N SER A 64 -7.90 17.97 -14.05
CA SER A 64 -9.10 17.59 -14.81
C SER A 64 -9.33 16.07 -14.88
N GLY A 65 -8.27 15.29 -14.71
CA GLY A 65 -8.31 13.82 -14.68
C GLY A 65 -8.62 13.23 -13.30
N GLU A 66 -8.66 14.03 -12.23
CA GLU A 66 -8.95 13.53 -10.89
C GLU A 66 -10.37 12.98 -10.80
N ARG A 67 -10.54 11.96 -9.95
CA ARG A 67 -11.83 11.30 -9.76
C ARG A 67 -12.14 11.07 -8.29
N GLU A 68 -13.40 10.95 -7.98
CA GLU A 68 -13.85 10.59 -6.65
C GLU A 68 -13.51 9.12 -6.34
N PHE A 69 -13.07 8.86 -5.11
CA PHE A 69 -12.84 7.52 -4.59
C PHE A 69 -13.86 7.23 -3.48
N THR A 70 -14.72 6.25 -3.70
CA THR A 70 -15.86 5.93 -2.83
C THR A 70 -15.60 4.80 -1.84
N HIS A 71 -14.52 4.05 -2.04
CA HIS A 71 -14.06 2.98 -1.14
C HIS A 71 -13.09 3.50 -0.08
N LYS A 72 -12.46 2.59 0.66
CA LYS A 72 -11.47 2.92 1.69
C LYS A 72 -10.19 2.12 1.51
N ILE A 73 -9.11 2.73 1.96
CA ILE A 73 -7.81 2.08 2.06
C ILE A 73 -7.48 1.94 3.55
N TYR A 74 -7.21 0.70 3.96
CA TYR A 74 -6.91 0.37 5.34
C TYR A 74 -5.42 0.07 5.47
N GLY A 75 -4.71 0.87 6.26
CA GLY A 75 -3.32 0.65 6.64
C GLY A 75 -3.23 0.26 8.12
N TYR A 76 -2.61 -0.89 8.39
CA TYR A 76 -2.39 -1.38 9.74
C TYR A 76 -0.92 -1.61 9.99
N ASP A 77 -0.49 -1.39 11.20
CA ASP A 77 0.85 -1.75 11.67
C ASP A 77 0.79 -2.05 13.18
N ASN A 78 1.67 -2.92 13.66
CA ASN A 78 1.79 -3.21 15.08
C ASN A 78 2.83 -2.33 15.79
N ASN A 79 3.55 -1.49 15.04
CA ASN A 79 4.58 -0.60 15.58
C ASN A 79 4.01 0.82 15.77
N PRO A 80 3.94 1.33 17.02
CA PRO A 80 3.41 2.67 17.28
C PRO A 80 4.13 3.78 16.51
N LYS A 81 5.47 3.69 16.39
CA LYS A 81 6.26 4.69 15.68
C LYS A 81 5.99 4.67 14.16
N ALA A 82 5.82 3.48 13.58
CA ALA A 82 5.43 3.36 12.17
C ALA A 82 4.05 3.97 11.93
N ASN A 83 3.08 3.68 12.79
CA ASN A 83 1.73 4.22 12.70
C ASN A 83 1.70 5.76 12.86
N GLU A 84 2.54 6.33 13.74
CA GLU A 84 2.70 7.78 13.87
C GLU A 84 3.23 8.42 12.59
N ILE A 85 4.29 7.84 12.01
CA ILE A 85 4.89 8.29 10.75
C ILE A 85 3.85 8.18 9.62
N ALA A 86 3.15 7.07 9.50
CA ALA A 86 2.11 6.88 8.49
C ALA A 86 1.00 7.94 8.62
N THR A 87 0.55 8.22 9.85
CA THR A 87 -0.46 9.23 10.14
C THR A 87 -0.01 10.63 9.70
N HIS A 88 1.24 10.97 9.99
CA HIS A 88 1.83 12.23 9.54
C HIS A 88 1.87 12.32 7.99
N ASN A 89 2.35 11.26 7.33
CA ASN A 89 2.49 11.22 5.89
C ASN A 89 1.12 11.29 5.18
N VAL A 90 0.13 10.55 5.63
CA VAL A 90 -1.24 10.57 5.09
C VAL A 90 -1.87 11.95 5.24
N LYS A 91 -1.66 12.61 6.40
CA LYS A 91 -2.15 13.96 6.64
C LYS A 91 -1.44 14.98 5.74
N ALA A 92 -0.12 14.89 5.61
CA ALA A 92 0.68 15.76 4.74
C ALA A 92 0.27 15.63 3.26
N ALA A 93 -0.13 14.42 2.84
CA ALA A 93 -0.64 14.15 1.51
C ALA A 93 -2.11 14.56 1.30
N GLY A 94 -2.82 15.03 2.33
CA GLY A 94 -4.23 15.40 2.23
C GLY A 94 -5.21 14.23 2.04
N LEU A 95 -4.77 12.98 2.28
CA LEU A 95 -5.50 11.76 1.97
C LEU A 95 -6.23 11.14 3.19
N SER A 96 -6.41 11.91 4.25
CA SER A 96 -7.03 11.41 5.50
C SER A 96 -8.50 10.99 5.34
N LYS A 97 -9.16 11.41 4.27
CA LYS A 97 -10.54 10.98 3.97
C LYS A 97 -10.59 9.58 3.34
N ASP A 98 -9.55 9.21 2.62
CA ASP A 98 -9.49 7.98 1.82
C ASP A 98 -8.82 6.82 2.59
N ILE A 99 -7.91 7.16 3.52
CA ILE A 99 -7.07 6.20 4.23
C ILE A 99 -7.44 6.14 5.71
N VAL A 100 -7.67 4.93 6.21
CA VAL A 100 -7.90 4.61 7.62
C VAL A 100 -6.68 3.89 8.16
N LEU A 101 -5.97 4.53 9.10
CA LEU A 101 -4.81 3.92 9.78
C LEU A 101 -5.19 3.44 11.18
N LYS A 102 -4.66 2.28 11.58
CA LYS A 102 -4.83 1.75 12.94
C LYS A 102 -3.56 1.07 13.44
N LEU A 103 -3.25 1.29 14.70
CA LEU A 103 -2.26 0.53 15.43
C LEU A 103 -2.87 -0.81 15.82
N GLN A 104 -2.66 -1.84 15.02
CA GLN A 104 -3.25 -3.16 15.23
C GLN A 104 -2.44 -4.23 14.52
N PRO A 105 -2.09 -5.35 15.20
CA PRO A 105 -1.43 -6.47 14.55
C PRO A 105 -2.38 -7.19 13.60
N PHE A 106 -1.84 -7.74 12.51
CA PHE A 106 -2.63 -8.43 11.48
C PHE A 106 -3.45 -9.61 12.03
N GLN A 107 -2.99 -10.26 13.08
CA GLN A 107 -3.70 -11.35 13.76
C GLN A 107 -5.09 -10.95 14.28
N GLN A 108 -5.26 -9.68 14.63
CA GLN A 108 -6.50 -9.14 15.22
C GLN A 108 -7.38 -8.41 14.21
N PHE A 109 -6.90 -8.25 12.97
CA PHE A 109 -7.66 -7.54 11.96
C PHE A 109 -8.78 -8.43 11.42
N GLU A 110 -10.00 -7.89 11.36
CA GLU A 110 -11.17 -8.57 10.78
C GLU A 110 -11.41 -8.07 9.36
N GLN A 111 -11.79 -8.98 8.48
CA GLN A 111 -12.13 -8.67 7.11
C GLN A 111 -13.29 -7.66 7.06
N PRO A 112 -13.19 -6.57 6.25
CA PRO A 112 -14.35 -5.75 5.91
C PRO A 112 -15.47 -6.62 5.30
N LYS A 113 -16.71 -6.15 5.41
CA LYS A 113 -17.88 -6.90 4.91
C LYS A 113 -17.84 -7.10 3.39
N GLU A 114 -17.22 -6.18 2.68
CA GLU A 114 -17.12 -6.19 1.23
C GLU A 114 -15.80 -6.84 0.78
N LYS A 115 -15.79 -7.38 -0.43
CA LYS A 115 -14.58 -7.89 -1.06
C LYS A 115 -13.53 -6.77 -1.15
N SER A 116 -12.31 -7.11 -0.77
CA SER A 116 -11.17 -6.20 -0.76
C SER A 116 -9.99 -6.80 -1.50
N ILE A 117 -9.01 -5.99 -1.85
CA ILE A 117 -7.70 -6.47 -2.26
C ILE A 117 -6.69 -6.27 -1.13
N ILE A 118 -5.86 -7.26 -0.89
CA ILE A 118 -4.78 -7.18 0.11
C ILE A 118 -3.47 -6.99 -0.65
N ILE A 119 -2.74 -5.91 -0.33
CA ILE A 119 -1.42 -5.65 -0.92
C ILE A 119 -0.48 -5.30 0.22
N THR A 120 0.57 -6.11 0.40
CA THR A 120 1.47 -5.91 1.54
C THR A 120 2.93 -6.20 1.20
N ASN A 121 3.80 -5.50 1.90
CA ASN A 121 5.25 -5.63 1.85
C ASN A 121 5.78 -5.98 3.25
N PRO A 122 5.68 -7.26 3.67
CA PRO A 122 6.12 -7.68 5.00
C PRO A 122 7.62 -7.49 5.21
N PRO A 123 8.11 -7.49 6.47
CA PRO A 123 9.54 -7.44 6.77
C PRO A 123 10.32 -8.58 6.09
N TYR A 124 11.58 -8.30 5.71
CA TYR A 124 12.46 -9.25 5.02
C TYR A 124 13.49 -9.96 5.91
N GLY A 125 13.48 -9.67 7.21
CA GLY A 125 14.35 -10.33 8.17
C GLY A 125 15.64 -9.59 8.54
N GLU A 126 15.87 -8.36 8.05
CA GLU A 126 17.05 -7.57 8.47
C GLU A 126 17.09 -7.23 9.96
N ARG A 127 15.93 -7.26 10.63
CA ARG A 127 15.75 -6.91 12.04
C ARG A 127 14.96 -7.96 12.83
N ILE A 128 14.74 -9.13 12.25
CA ILE A 128 13.92 -10.22 12.82
C ILE A 128 14.72 -11.51 12.67
N SER A 129 14.68 -12.40 13.66
CA SER A 129 15.32 -13.73 13.54
C SER A 129 14.68 -14.53 12.38
N THR A 130 15.40 -15.51 11.85
CA THR A 130 14.89 -16.34 10.75
C THR A 130 13.62 -17.09 11.17
N ASP A 131 13.57 -17.64 12.38
CA ASP A 131 12.42 -18.40 12.88
C ASP A 131 11.20 -17.48 13.06
N ASP A 132 11.39 -16.28 13.60
CA ASP A 132 10.32 -15.28 13.74
C ASP A 132 9.79 -14.84 12.36
N LEU A 133 10.68 -14.71 11.38
CA LEU A 133 10.31 -14.36 10.00
C LEU A 133 9.45 -15.44 9.35
N LEU A 134 9.87 -16.70 9.42
CA LEU A 134 9.10 -17.83 8.88
C LEU A 134 7.75 -17.96 9.59
N GLY A 135 7.72 -17.75 10.91
CA GLY A 135 6.50 -17.70 11.72
C GLY A 135 5.56 -16.58 11.27
N LEU A 136 6.09 -15.41 10.93
CA LEU A 136 5.31 -14.28 10.39
C LEU A 136 4.62 -14.66 9.06
N TYR A 137 5.35 -15.24 8.10
CA TYR A 137 4.77 -15.62 6.81
C TYR A 137 3.76 -16.78 6.93
N LYS A 138 3.99 -17.71 7.85
CA LYS A 138 3.00 -18.74 8.20
C LYS A 138 1.71 -18.11 8.75
N MET A 139 1.84 -17.17 9.67
CA MET A 139 0.69 -16.43 10.21
C MET A 139 -0.06 -15.67 9.12
N ILE A 140 0.64 -15.01 8.20
CA ILE A 140 0.02 -14.34 7.05
C ILE A 140 -0.81 -15.35 6.24
N GLY A 141 -0.24 -16.51 5.92
CA GLY A 141 -0.94 -17.56 5.18
C GLY A 141 -2.21 -18.05 5.88
N GLU A 142 -2.13 -18.31 7.19
CA GLU A 142 -3.30 -18.73 7.98
C GLU A 142 -4.40 -17.65 8.02
N ARG A 143 -4.00 -16.37 8.15
CA ARG A 143 -4.97 -15.25 8.08
C ARG A 143 -5.65 -15.18 6.73
N LEU A 144 -4.90 -15.28 5.64
CA LEU A 144 -5.46 -15.25 4.28
C LEU A 144 -6.45 -16.40 4.04
N LYS A 145 -6.14 -17.61 4.51
CA LYS A 145 -7.01 -18.78 4.37
C LYS A 145 -8.32 -18.65 5.15
N HIS A 146 -8.24 -18.20 6.39
CA HIS A 146 -9.35 -18.36 7.34
C HIS A 146 -10.09 -17.07 7.64
N ALA A 147 -9.45 -15.91 7.52
CA ALA A 147 -10.05 -14.61 7.83
C ALA A 147 -10.27 -13.72 6.60
N PHE A 148 -9.61 -14.03 5.47
CA PHE A 148 -9.70 -13.23 4.25
C PHE A 148 -10.05 -14.09 3.02
N ALA A 149 -10.76 -15.17 3.22
CA ALA A 149 -11.20 -16.05 2.14
C ALA A 149 -12.00 -15.26 1.08
N GLY A 150 -11.70 -15.50 -0.20
CA GLY A 150 -12.37 -14.84 -1.33
C GLY A 150 -11.78 -13.50 -1.74
N ASN A 151 -10.74 -13.00 -1.05
CA ASN A 151 -10.00 -11.81 -1.46
C ASN A 151 -8.76 -12.18 -2.28
N ASP A 152 -8.35 -11.27 -3.14
CA ASP A 152 -7.07 -11.35 -3.83
C ASP A 152 -5.97 -10.79 -2.92
N ALA A 153 -4.84 -11.48 -2.80
CA ALA A 153 -3.71 -11.05 -1.97
C ALA A 153 -2.41 -10.99 -2.78
N TRP A 154 -1.72 -9.86 -2.68
CA TRP A 154 -0.43 -9.60 -3.31
C TRP A 154 0.63 -9.33 -2.25
N ILE A 155 1.62 -10.21 -2.17
CA ILE A 155 2.66 -10.17 -1.15
C ILE A 155 4.01 -10.00 -1.83
N LEU A 156 4.76 -8.98 -1.43
CA LEU A 156 6.14 -8.80 -1.86
C LEU A 156 7.08 -9.53 -0.92
N SER A 157 7.95 -10.36 -1.46
CA SER A 157 9.10 -10.93 -0.76
C SER A 157 10.20 -11.27 -1.77
N TYR A 158 11.45 -11.25 -1.33
CA TYR A 158 12.59 -11.73 -2.12
C TYR A 158 13.09 -13.11 -1.67
N ARG A 159 12.48 -13.70 -0.64
CA ARG A 159 12.89 -14.97 -0.03
C ARG A 159 11.88 -16.07 -0.36
N ASP A 160 12.29 -17.05 -1.15
CA ASP A 160 11.42 -18.16 -1.55
C ASP A 160 10.95 -18.99 -0.35
N GLU A 161 11.82 -19.21 0.65
CA GLU A 161 11.46 -19.92 1.87
C GLU A 161 10.34 -19.24 2.67
N CYS A 162 10.17 -17.93 2.54
CA CYS A 162 9.06 -17.21 3.16
C CYS A 162 7.75 -17.49 2.43
N PHE A 163 7.77 -17.52 1.09
CA PHE A 163 6.58 -17.86 0.32
C PHE A 163 6.08 -19.28 0.59
N ASP A 164 6.99 -20.23 0.79
CA ASP A 164 6.63 -21.63 1.11
C ASP A 164 5.84 -21.71 2.44
N GLN A 165 6.13 -20.82 3.40
CA GLN A 165 5.41 -20.78 4.68
C GLN A 165 3.97 -20.27 4.57
N ILE A 166 3.62 -19.49 3.56
CA ILE A 166 2.25 -19.00 3.34
C ILE A 166 1.30 -20.19 3.11
N GLY A 167 1.79 -21.27 2.49
CA GLY A 167 1.01 -22.49 2.28
C GLY A 167 -0.23 -22.30 1.39
N LEU A 168 -0.21 -21.27 0.52
CA LEU A 168 -1.16 -21.02 -0.55
C LEU A 168 -0.43 -21.10 -1.88
N LYS A 169 -1.05 -21.71 -2.88
CA LYS A 169 -0.47 -21.76 -4.22
C LYS A 169 -0.70 -20.41 -4.91
N PRO A 170 0.36 -19.69 -5.31
CA PRO A 170 0.20 -18.43 -6.02
C PRO A 170 -0.39 -18.67 -7.42
N SER A 171 -1.28 -17.79 -7.85
CA SER A 171 -1.80 -17.78 -9.22
C SER A 171 -0.86 -17.06 -10.19
N ILE A 172 -0.07 -16.11 -9.68
CA ILE A 172 0.92 -15.31 -10.41
C ILE A 172 2.20 -15.24 -9.56
N LYS A 173 3.36 -15.38 -10.18
CA LYS A 173 4.68 -15.16 -9.57
C LYS A 173 5.44 -14.09 -10.33
#